data_55f0ff353896d73cce0a894a75e3d0f3
#
_entry.id   55f0ff353896d73cce0a894a75e3d0f3
#
_cell.length_a   1.000
_cell.length_b   1.000
_cell.length_c   1.000
_cell.angle_alpha   90.00
_cell.angle_beta   90.00
_cell.angle_gamma   90.00
#
_symmetry.space_group_name_H-M   'P 1'
#
loop_
_entity.id
_entity.type
_entity.pdbx_description
1 polymer ?
#
loop_
_entity_poly.entity_id
_entity_poly.type
_entity_poly.pdbx_seq_one_letter_code
_entity_poly.pdbx_strand_id
1 'polypeptide(L)'
;VAAVQAGDNGGKRAIMVPWSDNNGRLKDVIVGVLPTGTSRHNCPAAPFAVDTVLAGVHPPKHGETLGILAVLASAEDAMPIAVAVARHFPTYTAKSVRSPTGRCGTERGKIALKGAVALALVCASPTAPCETPDTDTVNRAVHTARAVRLAARVVDTPPAVMDPDALVGEAADVAMELMRSGADVAFDALRYDKLVANGFGGLVAVGDAAARDGREPALVHVKYRPTGAAPGSVRKVALVGKGVTFDTGGLQIKGKGGMPGMKTDLGGAAATLAAFKALVQCAPSHVELHLVLCIAENAVGPSAFRPDDVITPLSGRTVEINNTDAEGRIVLADGVAYASGTLGCDDVIDVATLTGAQMVATGRHFAGILSDD
;
A
#
# COMPACT_ATOMS: atom_id res chain seq x y z
N VAL A 1 -30.43 1.36 26.94
CA VAL A 1 -29.61 0.85 25.84
C VAL A 1 -29.96 -0.63 25.74
N ALA A 2 -30.84 -1.01 24.78
CA ALA A 2 -31.09 -2.42 24.50
C ALA A 2 -29.73 -3.06 24.10
N ALA A 3 -29.41 -4.21 24.69
CA ALA A 3 -28.14 -4.89 24.45
C ALA A 3 -27.99 -5.17 22.98
N VAL A 4 -27.02 -4.50 22.34
CA VAL A 4 -26.57 -4.84 20.99
C VAL A 4 -25.71 -6.08 21.15
N GLN A 5 -26.25 -7.24 20.82
CA GLN A 5 -25.46 -8.48 20.82
C GLN A 5 -24.79 -8.67 19.45
N ALA A 6 -23.55 -9.09 19.48
CA ALA A 6 -22.85 -9.51 18.26
C ALA A 6 -23.60 -10.69 17.63
N GLY A 7 -23.92 -10.59 16.36
CA GLY A 7 -24.51 -11.72 15.62
C GLY A 7 -23.42 -12.76 15.31
N ASP A 8 -23.78 -14.03 15.27
CA ASP A 8 -22.88 -15.18 15.05
C ASP A 8 -22.17 -15.19 13.69
N ASN A 9 -22.53 -14.33 12.75
CA ASN A 9 -21.99 -14.28 11.40
C ASN A 9 -21.61 -12.85 10.97
N GLY A 10 -20.54 -12.30 11.54
CA GLY A 10 -19.86 -11.15 10.96
C GLY A 10 -20.55 -9.81 11.18
N GLY A 11 -20.74 -9.41 12.41
CA GLY A 11 -20.76 -8.01 12.83
C GLY A 11 -21.75 -7.07 12.15
N LYS A 12 -23.01 -7.43 12.02
CA LYS A 12 -24.05 -6.49 11.58
C LYS A 12 -24.95 -6.08 12.71
N ARG A 13 -24.58 -5.08 13.48
CA ARG A 13 -25.60 -4.23 14.15
C ARG A 13 -24.99 -2.86 14.43
N ALA A 14 -25.27 -1.91 13.55
CA ALA A 14 -25.22 -0.52 13.91
C ALA A 14 -26.62 -0.08 14.33
N ILE A 15 -26.75 0.52 15.49
CA ILE A 15 -27.99 1.13 15.97
C ILE A 15 -27.74 2.64 16.01
N MET A 16 -28.64 3.39 15.37
CA MET A 16 -28.63 4.85 15.49
C MET A 16 -29.36 5.24 16.78
N VAL A 17 -28.67 5.95 17.63
CA VAL A 17 -29.20 6.46 18.88
C VAL A 17 -29.12 8.00 18.86
N PRO A 18 -30.26 8.70 18.91
CA PRO A 18 -30.22 10.14 19.04
C PRO A 18 -29.62 10.53 20.39
N TRP A 19 -28.64 11.42 20.38
CA TRP A 19 -28.00 11.94 21.58
C TRP A 19 -27.95 13.47 21.51
N SER A 20 -28.19 14.13 22.63
CA SER A 20 -28.02 15.57 22.73
C SER A 20 -26.73 15.92 23.46
N ASP A 21 -25.94 16.82 22.90
CA ASP A 21 -24.78 17.37 23.60
C ASP A 21 -25.20 18.34 24.71
N ASN A 22 -24.22 18.81 25.49
CA ASN A 22 -24.46 19.72 26.63
C ASN A 22 -25.13 21.06 26.22
N ASN A 23 -25.20 21.35 24.91
CA ASN A 23 -25.86 22.52 24.34
C ASN A 23 -27.23 22.19 23.71
N GLY A 24 -27.76 20.98 23.96
CA GLY A 24 -29.05 20.53 23.46
C GLY A 24 -29.07 20.23 21.93
N ARG A 25 -27.92 20.14 21.26
CA ARG A 25 -27.86 19.77 19.85
C ARG A 25 -27.97 18.26 19.69
N LEU A 26 -28.94 17.84 18.88
CA LEU A 26 -29.07 16.42 18.51
C LEU A 26 -27.90 16.00 17.63
N LYS A 27 -27.31 14.89 17.97
CA LYS A 27 -26.27 14.20 17.19
C LYS A 27 -26.70 12.75 16.98
N ASP A 28 -26.41 12.23 15.80
CA ASP A 28 -26.58 10.82 15.54
C ASP A 28 -25.37 10.06 16.09
N VAL A 29 -25.63 9.14 17.02
CA VAL A 29 -24.63 8.21 17.54
C VAL A 29 -24.90 6.85 16.94
N ILE A 30 -23.94 6.30 16.22
CA ILE A 30 -24.00 4.95 15.69
C ILE A 30 -23.21 4.05 16.63
N VAL A 31 -23.87 3.05 17.19
CA VAL A 31 -23.23 2.04 18.04
C VAL A 31 -23.10 0.76 17.24
N GLY A 32 -21.87 0.33 17.00
CA GLY A 32 -21.55 -0.92 16.33
C GLY A 32 -20.81 -1.88 17.26
N VAL A 33 -21.10 -3.16 17.13
CA VAL A 33 -20.43 -4.22 17.90
C VAL A 33 -19.69 -5.12 16.93
N LEU A 34 -18.39 -5.32 17.18
CA LEU A 34 -17.56 -6.24 16.43
C LEU A 34 -17.79 -7.68 16.92
N PRO A 35 -17.64 -8.70 16.05
CA PRO A 35 -17.78 -10.09 16.47
C PRO A 35 -16.73 -10.46 17.53
N THR A 36 -17.15 -11.24 18.50
CA THR A 36 -16.26 -11.77 19.56
C THR A 36 -15.60 -13.07 19.19
N GLY A 37 -16.20 -13.82 18.23
CA GLY A 37 -15.64 -15.06 17.69
C GLY A 37 -14.99 -14.81 16.34
N THR A 38 -13.69 -15.07 16.27
CA THR A 38 -12.95 -15.04 15.00
C THR A 38 -12.32 -16.41 14.75
N SER A 39 -12.11 -16.79 13.48
CA SER A 39 -11.34 -17.98 13.19
C SER A 39 -9.89 -17.78 13.62
N ARG A 40 -9.18 -18.88 13.88
CA ARG A 40 -7.75 -18.86 14.25
C ARG A 40 -6.85 -18.16 13.22
N HIS A 41 -7.34 -17.96 12.01
CA HIS A 41 -6.61 -17.32 10.90
C HIS A 41 -6.91 -15.83 10.77
N ASN A 42 -7.83 -15.30 11.57
CA ASN A 42 -8.22 -13.90 11.56
C ASN A 42 -7.68 -13.17 12.80
N CYS A 43 -7.43 -11.88 12.65
CA CYS A 43 -7.08 -11.03 13.78
C CYS A 43 -8.24 -11.02 14.79
N PRO A 44 -7.97 -11.25 16.10
CA PRO A 44 -9.00 -11.23 17.16
C PRO A 44 -9.80 -9.93 17.24
N ALA A 45 -9.18 -8.79 16.92
CA ALA A 45 -9.85 -7.49 16.84
C ALA A 45 -10.93 -7.38 15.75
N ALA A 46 -11.07 -8.40 14.89
CA ALA A 46 -12.05 -8.43 13.80
C ALA A 46 -12.08 -7.16 12.91
N PRO A 47 -10.94 -6.65 12.42
CA PRO A 47 -10.89 -5.41 11.65
C PRO A 47 -11.72 -5.48 10.36
N PHE A 48 -11.94 -6.67 9.82
CA PHE A 48 -12.81 -6.89 8.66
C PHE A 48 -14.27 -6.50 8.92
N ALA A 49 -14.72 -6.53 10.17
CA ALA A 49 -16.09 -6.17 10.55
C ALA A 49 -16.26 -4.64 10.71
N VAL A 50 -15.19 -3.88 10.86
CA VAL A 50 -15.23 -2.41 11.00
C VAL A 50 -15.87 -1.79 9.76
N ASP A 51 -15.50 -2.25 8.57
CA ASP A 51 -16.10 -1.75 7.32
C ASP A 51 -17.61 -1.98 7.28
N THR A 52 -18.08 -3.11 7.78
CA THR A 52 -19.51 -3.43 7.88
C THR A 52 -20.24 -2.51 8.89
N VAL A 53 -19.60 -2.20 10.02
CA VAL A 53 -20.15 -1.28 11.01
C VAL A 53 -20.21 0.15 10.50
N LEU A 54 -19.19 0.56 9.74
CA LEU A 54 -19.11 1.89 9.14
C LEU A 54 -19.90 2.00 7.82
N ALA A 55 -20.41 0.90 7.28
CA ALA A 55 -21.21 0.92 6.06
C ALA A 55 -22.45 1.83 6.23
N GLY A 56 -22.56 2.83 5.35
CA GLY A 56 -23.59 3.86 5.42
C GLY A 56 -23.22 5.10 6.23
N VAL A 57 -22.06 5.10 6.92
CA VAL A 57 -21.51 6.31 7.49
C VAL A 57 -20.90 7.18 6.42
N HIS A 58 -21.47 8.34 6.16
CA HIS A 58 -20.96 9.25 5.15
C HIS A 58 -19.68 9.94 5.61
N PRO A 59 -18.69 10.14 4.73
CA PRO A 59 -17.53 10.96 5.03
C PRO A 59 -17.96 12.36 5.47
N PRO A 60 -17.30 12.96 6.48
CA PRO A 60 -17.64 14.29 6.97
C PRO A 60 -17.43 15.34 5.89
N LYS A 61 -18.34 16.35 5.83
CA LYS A 61 -18.25 17.47 4.92
C LYS A 61 -17.20 18.48 5.38
N HIS A 62 -16.93 19.49 4.54
CA HIS A 62 -16.01 20.58 4.89
C HIS A 62 -16.41 21.24 6.22
N GLY A 63 -15.47 21.31 7.16
CA GLY A 63 -15.69 21.87 8.50
C GLY A 63 -16.38 20.94 9.50
N GLU A 64 -16.78 19.73 9.09
CA GLU A 64 -17.33 18.71 9.98
C GLU A 64 -16.23 17.77 10.47
N THR A 65 -16.40 17.25 11.68
CA THR A 65 -15.57 16.17 12.25
C THR A 65 -16.45 14.99 12.62
N LEU A 66 -16.13 13.83 12.06
CA LEU A 66 -16.70 12.56 12.50
C LEU A 66 -15.85 12.02 13.64
N GLY A 67 -16.44 11.88 14.83
CA GLY A 67 -15.80 11.22 15.97
C GLY A 67 -16.10 9.72 15.92
N ILE A 68 -15.06 8.89 16.06
CA ILE A 68 -15.17 7.44 16.22
C ILE A 68 -14.50 7.10 17.55
N LEU A 69 -15.26 6.46 18.45
CA LEU A 69 -14.73 5.89 19.68
C LEU A 69 -14.72 4.38 19.55
N ALA A 70 -13.53 3.79 19.53
CA ALA A 70 -13.35 2.35 19.53
C ALA A 70 -12.99 1.87 20.94
N VAL A 71 -13.81 0.96 21.47
CA VAL A 71 -13.55 0.28 22.74
C VAL A 71 -12.87 -1.04 22.43
N LEU A 72 -11.64 -1.18 22.89
CA LEU A 72 -10.74 -2.29 22.60
C LEU A 72 -10.71 -3.28 23.77
N ALA A 73 -10.55 -4.56 23.48
CA ALA A 73 -10.31 -5.59 24.48
C ALA A 73 -8.84 -5.62 24.94
N SER A 74 -7.91 -5.23 24.05
CA SER A 74 -6.47 -5.19 24.32
C SER A 74 -5.85 -3.97 23.62
N ALA A 75 -4.72 -3.46 24.12
CA ALA A 75 -3.94 -2.42 23.49
C ALA A 75 -3.41 -2.86 22.10
N GLU A 76 -3.17 -4.15 21.90
CA GLU A 76 -2.74 -4.74 20.62
C GLU A 76 -3.78 -4.57 19.50
N ASP A 77 -5.06 -4.43 19.86
CA ASP A 77 -6.15 -4.21 18.90
C ASP A 77 -6.14 -2.81 18.29
N ALA A 78 -5.37 -1.88 18.86
CA ALA A 78 -5.31 -0.48 18.43
C ALA A 78 -4.92 -0.33 16.95
N MET A 79 -3.86 -1.02 16.53
CA MET A 79 -3.36 -0.90 15.15
C MET A 79 -4.33 -1.49 14.12
N PRO A 80 -4.82 -2.74 14.24
CA PRO A 80 -5.75 -3.29 13.25
C PRO A 80 -7.05 -2.48 13.16
N ILE A 81 -7.57 -1.94 14.25
CA ILE A 81 -8.78 -1.09 14.22
C ILE A 81 -8.48 0.26 13.56
N ALA A 82 -7.37 0.91 13.89
CA ALA A 82 -6.99 2.19 13.26
C ALA A 82 -6.81 2.04 11.75
N VAL A 83 -6.18 0.96 11.30
CA VAL A 83 -6.00 0.65 9.87
C VAL A 83 -7.35 0.42 9.19
N ALA A 84 -8.26 -0.33 9.80
CA ALA A 84 -9.58 -0.60 9.24
C ALA A 84 -10.41 0.68 9.08
N VAL A 85 -10.42 1.55 10.11
CA VAL A 85 -11.07 2.87 10.04
C VAL A 85 -10.43 3.74 8.93
N ALA A 86 -9.10 3.78 8.87
CA ALA A 86 -8.39 4.56 7.87
C ALA A 86 -8.71 4.12 6.45
N ARG A 87 -8.83 2.81 6.22
CA ARG A 87 -9.19 2.22 4.94
C ARG A 87 -10.61 2.53 4.51
N HIS A 88 -11.55 2.58 5.47
CA HIS A 88 -12.96 2.87 5.19
C HIS A 88 -13.17 4.28 4.64
N PHE A 89 -12.33 5.25 5.02
CA PHE A 89 -12.40 6.64 4.55
C PHE A 89 -11.27 6.95 3.55
N PRO A 90 -11.42 6.61 2.27
CA PRO A 90 -10.39 6.83 1.26
C PRO A 90 -10.11 8.33 1.08
N THR A 91 -8.84 8.65 0.77
CA THR A 91 -8.41 10.03 0.52
C THR A 91 -8.54 10.46 -0.93
N TYR A 92 -8.82 9.53 -1.84
CA TYR A 92 -8.82 9.78 -3.27
C TYR A 92 -10.11 9.29 -3.95
N THR A 93 -10.64 10.12 -4.86
CA THR A 93 -11.59 9.71 -5.89
C THR A 93 -11.44 10.62 -7.10
N ALA A 94 -11.20 10.05 -8.28
CA ALA A 94 -11.17 10.80 -9.54
C ALA A 94 -12.55 11.23 -10.01
N LYS A 95 -13.62 10.63 -9.46
CA LYS A 95 -14.99 10.79 -9.98
C LYS A 95 -15.72 12.04 -9.47
N SER A 96 -15.26 12.68 -8.41
CA SER A 96 -15.97 13.77 -7.73
C SER A 96 -15.37 15.16 -7.95
N VAL A 97 -14.32 15.30 -8.75
CA VAL A 97 -13.76 16.61 -9.11
C VAL A 97 -14.46 17.13 -10.35
N ARG A 98 -15.61 17.80 -10.18
CA ARG A 98 -16.06 18.77 -11.18
C ARG A 98 -15.14 19.98 -11.08
N SER A 99 -14.14 20.07 -11.95
CA SER A 99 -13.50 21.36 -12.21
C SER A 99 -14.54 22.31 -12.79
N PRO A 100 -14.68 23.52 -12.28
CA PRO A 100 -15.57 24.53 -12.89
C PRO A 100 -15.20 24.86 -14.35
N THR A 101 -14.01 24.49 -14.80
CA THR A 101 -13.47 24.83 -16.13
C THR A 101 -13.48 23.67 -17.12
N GLY A 102 -13.99 22.49 -16.76
CA GLY A 102 -14.12 21.34 -17.68
C GLY A 102 -12.81 20.76 -18.22
N ARG A 103 -11.65 21.26 -17.80
CA ARG A 103 -10.35 20.71 -18.14
C ARG A 103 -9.97 19.65 -17.11
N CYS A 104 -9.65 18.44 -17.57
CA CYS A 104 -8.92 17.47 -16.78
C CYS A 104 -7.56 18.09 -16.44
N GLY A 105 -7.48 18.71 -15.26
CA GLY A 105 -6.23 19.31 -14.82
C GLY A 105 -5.28 18.22 -14.38
N THR A 106 -4.03 18.33 -14.76
CA THR A 106 -2.88 17.56 -14.34
C THR A 106 -2.51 17.75 -12.84
N GLU A 107 -3.40 18.38 -12.07
CA GLU A 107 -3.25 18.40 -10.62
C GLU A 107 -3.53 16.99 -10.08
N ARG A 108 -2.51 16.36 -9.52
CA ARG A 108 -2.60 15.14 -8.74
C ARG A 108 -3.81 15.26 -7.81
N GLY A 109 -4.90 14.56 -8.17
CA GLY A 109 -6.21 14.74 -7.57
C GLY A 109 -6.19 14.53 -6.06
N LYS A 110 -6.00 15.62 -5.31
CA LYS A 110 -6.23 15.65 -3.88
C LYS A 110 -7.72 15.83 -3.66
N ILE A 111 -8.47 14.75 -3.49
CA ILE A 111 -9.65 14.87 -2.68
C ILE A 111 -9.19 14.71 -1.26
N ALA A 112 -8.89 15.83 -0.65
CA ALA A 112 -8.96 15.91 0.77
C ALA A 112 -10.36 15.44 1.19
N LEU A 113 -10.48 14.54 2.15
CA LEU A 113 -11.66 14.45 2.99
C LEU A 113 -12.03 15.89 3.31
N LYS A 114 -13.23 16.33 2.90
CA LYS A 114 -13.66 17.71 3.12
C LYS A 114 -13.81 18.04 4.59
N GLY A 115 -13.84 17.03 5.46
CA GLY A 115 -13.86 17.10 6.91
C GLY A 115 -12.80 16.21 7.57
N ALA A 116 -12.81 16.13 8.89
CA ALA A 116 -11.86 15.31 9.65
C ALA A 116 -12.54 14.06 10.21
N VAL A 117 -11.79 12.96 10.31
CA VAL A 117 -12.18 11.78 11.09
C VAL A 117 -11.24 11.69 12.28
N ALA A 118 -11.80 11.78 13.47
CA ALA A 118 -11.09 11.63 14.74
C ALA A 118 -11.38 10.25 15.30
N LEU A 119 -10.35 9.46 15.56
CA LEU A 119 -10.45 8.16 16.19
C LEU A 119 -9.88 8.23 17.60
N ALA A 120 -10.71 7.91 18.58
CA ALA A 120 -10.30 7.69 19.97
C ALA A 120 -10.29 6.19 20.26
N LEU A 121 -9.21 5.72 20.86
CA LEU A 121 -9.02 4.32 21.25
C LEU A 121 -9.04 4.24 22.77
N VAL A 122 -9.94 3.43 23.31
CA VAL A 122 -10.08 3.21 24.76
C VAL A 122 -10.08 1.71 25.01
N CYS A 123 -9.26 1.27 25.93
CA CYS A 123 -9.31 -0.11 26.39
C CYS A 123 -10.32 -0.26 27.53
N ALA A 124 -11.17 -1.26 27.45
CA ALA A 124 -12.06 -1.66 28.52
C ALA A 124 -12.21 -3.18 28.54
N SER A 125 -11.92 -3.79 29.66
CA SER A 125 -12.13 -5.22 29.89
C SER A 125 -13.05 -5.40 31.08
N PRO A 126 -14.10 -6.23 31.01
CA PRO A 126 -14.98 -6.50 32.13
C PRO A 126 -14.33 -7.36 33.23
N THR A 127 -13.19 -7.99 32.94
CA THR A 127 -12.57 -9.01 33.80
C THR A 127 -11.16 -8.69 34.28
N ALA A 128 -10.51 -7.68 33.72
CA ALA A 128 -9.13 -7.30 34.06
C ALA A 128 -8.90 -5.79 33.86
N PRO A 129 -7.97 -5.18 34.62
CA PRO A 129 -7.49 -3.85 34.28
C PRO A 129 -6.96 -3.86 32.85
N CYS A 130 -7.50 -3.00 31.98
CA CYS A 130 -7.01 -2.84 30.63
C CYS A 130 -6.04 -1.66 30.61
N GLU A 131 -4.81 -1.93 30.23
CA GLU A 131 -3.83 -0.87 30.03
C GLU A 131 -4.21 -0.09 28.77
N THR A 132 -4.26 1.22 28.89
CA THR A 132 -4.43 2.10 27.73
C THR A 132 -3.23 1.93 26.80
N PRO A 133 -3.40 1.96 25.46
CA PRO A 133 -2.28 1.92 24.56
C PRO A 133 -1.25 3.00 24.90
N ASP A 134 0.01 2.62 25.00
CA ASP A 134 1.08 3.57 25.20
C ASP A 134 1.30 4.48 23.97
N THR A 135 2.10 5.51 24.13
CA THR A 135 2.36 6.50 23.08
C THR A 135 2.97 5.84 21.85
N ASP A 136 3.84 4.85 22.02
CA ASP A 136 4.50 4.16 20.91
C ASP A 136 3.51 3.29 20.13
N THR A 137 2.63 2.59 20.80
CA THR A 137 1.54 1.83 20.17
C THR A 137 0.60 2.74 19.38
N VAL A 138 0.23 3.89 19.94
CA VAL A 138 -0.60 4.89 19.26
C VAL A 138 0.14 5.45 18.03
N ASN A 139 1.41 5.82 18.16
CA ASN A 139 2.22 6.33 17.06
C ASN A 139 2.33 5.29 15.93
N ARG A 140 2.65 4.03 16.25
CA ARG A 140 2.68 2.94 15.27
C ARG A 140 1.33 2.80 14.55
N ALA A 141 0.23 2.82 15.28
CA ALA A 141 -1.11 2.75 14.69
C ALA A 141 -1.39 3.93 13.75
N VAL A 142 -1.01 5.15 14.12
CA VAL A 142 -1.17 6.37 13.30
C VAL A 142 -0.32 6.29 12.04
N HIS A 143 0.96 5.92 12.14
CA HIS A 143 1.86 5.82 10.98
C HIS A 143 1.39 4.73 10.03
N THR A 144 0.99 3.55 10.54
CA THR A 144 0.46 2.46 9.72
C THR A 144 -0.85 2.84 9.03
N ALA A 145 -1.78 3.48 9.75
CA ALA A 145 -3.04 3.95 9.16
C ALA A 145 -2.82 4.97 8.03
N ARG A 146 -1.88 5.91 8.21
CA ARG A 146 -1.48 6.87 7.17
C ARG A 146 -0.82 6.19 5.98
N ALA A 147 0.02 5.20 6.23
CA ALA A 147 0.67 4.40 5.20
C ALA A 147 -0.35 3.62 4.34
N VAL A 148 -1.31 2.95 4.97
CA VAL A 148 -2.39 2.26 4.24
C VAL A 148 -3.19 3.21 3.35
N ARG A 149 -3.45 4.44 3.81
CA ARG A 149 -4.13 5.46 3.01
C ARG A 149 -3.26 5.96 1.84
N LEU A 150 -1.94 6.08 2.04
CA LEU A 150 -1.01 6.38 0.97
C LEU A 150 -1.03 5.30 -0.11
N ALA A 151 -0.88 4.02 0.29
CA ALA A 151 -0.93 2.90 -0.65
C ALA A 151 -2.26 2.86 -1.42
N ALA A 152 -3.39 3.02 -0.72
CA ALA A 152 -4.70 3.05 -1.37
C ALA A 152 -4.83 4.20 -2.37
N ARG A 153 -4.34 5.40 -2.06
CA ARG A 153 -4.36 6.54 -2.97
C ARG A 153 -3.54 6.27 -4.23
N VAL A 154 -2.33 5.72 -4.08
CA VAL A 154 -1.45 5.39 -5.21
C VAL A 154 -2.15 4.37 -6.13
N VAL A 155 -2.69 3.29 -5.56
CA VAL A 155 -3.40 2.23 -6.30
C VAL A 155 -4.68 2.73 -6.97
N ASP A 156 -5.43 3.63 -6.32
CA ASP A 156 -6.71 4.13 -6.85
C ASP A 156 -6.52 5.17 -7.96
N THR A 157 -5.34 5.77 -8.06
CA THR A 157 -5.04 6.79 -9.07
C THR A 157 -5.13 6.19 -10.49
N PRO A 158 -5.85 6.83 -11.43
CA PRO A 158 -5.95 6.33 -12.80
C PRO A 158 -4.60 6.24 -13.51
N PRO A 159 -4.38 5.28 -14.43
CA PRO A 159 -3.09 5.05 -15.08
C PRO A 159 -2.62 6.20 -15.97
N ALA A 160 -3.54 7.04 -16.46
CA ALA A 160 -3.20 8.27 -17.18
C ALA A 160 -2.54 9.35 -16.28
N VAL A 161 -2.58 9.17 -14.96
CA VAL A 161 -2.00 10.07 -13.95
C VAL A 161 -0.89 9.37 -13.16
N MET A 162 -1.05 8.08 -12.90
CA MET A 162 -0.08 7.24 -12.20
C MET A 162 0.69 6.41 -13.24
N ASP A 163 1.46 7.07 -14.06
CA ASP A 163 2.43 6.47 -14.96
C ASP A 163 3.77 6.18 -14.21
N PRO A 164 4.78 5.60 -14.87
CA PRO A 164 6.06 5.32 -14.24
C PRO A 164 6.72 6.54 -13.62
N ASP A 165 6.66 7.72 -14.26
CA ASP A 165 7.23 8.96 -13.75
C ASP A 165 6.52 9.45 -12.48
N ALA A 166 5.20 9.36 -12.48
CA ALA A 166 4.40 9.73 -11.32
C ALA A 166 4.71 8.83 -10.11
N LEU A 167 4.90 7.52 -10.33
CA LEU A 167 5.25 6.59 -9.25
C LEU A 167 6.66 6.86 -8.70
N VAL A 168 7.63 7.19 -9.56
CA VAL A 168 8.96 7.68 -9.13
C VAL A 168 8.81 8.94 -8.30
N GLY A 169 7.96 9.88 -8.74
CA GLY A 169 7.65 11.11 -8.01
C GLY A 169 7.04 10.87 -6.63
N GLU A 170 6.13 9.90 -6.49
CA GLU A 170 5.58 9.53 -5.18
C GLU A 170 6.65 9.01 -4.22
N ALA A 171 7.57 8.19 -4.72
CA ALA A 171 8.69 7.70 -3.91
C ALA A 171 9.64 8.84 -3.50
N ALA A 172 9.93 9.77 -4.40
CA ALA A 172 10.73 10.95 -4.11
C ALA A 172 10.07 11.86 -3.06
N ASP A 173 8.76 12.09 -3.18
CA ASP A 173 7.99 12.88 -2.22
C ASP A 173 8.03 12.27 -0.81
N VAL A 174 7.90 10.94 -0.72
CA VAL A 174 8.03 10.20 0.55
C VAL A 174 9.44 10.35 1.12
N ALA A 175 10.48 10.16 0.31
CA ALA A 175 11.85 10.30 0.75
C ALA A 175 12.13 11.73 1.26
N MET A 176 11.70 12.76 0.53
CA MET A 176 11.84 14.15 0.94
C MET A 176 11.08 14.48 2.24
N GLU A 177 9.89 13.93 2.42
CA GLU A 177 9.12 14.10 3.66
C GLU A 177 9.89 13.53 4.87
N LEU A 178 10.44 12.30 4.71
CA LEU A 178 11.25 11.66 5.75
C LEU A 178 12.55 12.43 6.05
N MET A 179 13.25 12.91 5.02
CA MET A 179 14.45 13.76 5.21
C MET A 179 14.10 15.04 5.98
N ARG A 180 12.98 15.71 5.65
CA ARG A 180 12.54 16.92 6.37
C ARG A 180 12.18 16.64 7.83
N SER A 181 11.75 15.41 8.16
CA SER A 181 11.50 15.01 9.54
C SER A 181 12.77 14.65 10.32
N GLY A 182 13.96 14.74 9.69
CA GLY A 182 15.25 14.48 10.31
C GLY A 182 15.74 13.02 10.18
N ALA A 183 15.06 12.18 9.42
CA ALA A 183 15.53 10.82 9.17
C ALA A 183 16.72 10.82 8.17
N ASP A 184 17.71 9.95 8.42
CA ASP A 184 18.82 9.73 7.48
C ASP A 184 18.35 8.85 6.33
N VAL A 185 17.84 9.51 5.30
CA VAL A 185 17.26 8.87 4.10
C VAL A 185 18.00 9.37 2.87
N ALA A 186 18.35 8.43 1.98
CA ALA A 186 18.90 8.74 0.66
C ALA A 186 17.94 8.18 -0.42
N PHE A 187 17.82 8.90 -1.54
CA PHE A 187 16.99 8.53 -2.67
C PHE A 187 17.80 8.50 -3.96
N ASP A 188 17.64 7.45 -4.76
CA ASP A 188 18.17 7.35 -6.13
C ASP A 188 17.13 6.70 -7.04
N ALA A 189 17.18 7.06 -8.33
CA ALA A 189 16.33 6.49 -9.37
C ALA A 189 17.14 6.24 -10.64
N LEU A 190 17.24 4.96 -11.02
CA LEU A 190 17.84 4.55 -12.29
C LEU A 190 16.74 4.60 -13.36
N ARG A 191 16.94 5.43 -14.38
CA ARG A 191 16.04 5.59 -15.53
C ARG A 191 16.52 4.73 -16.69
N TYR A 192 15.76 4.68 -17.78
CA TYR A 192 15.93 3.79 -18.91
C TYR A 192 17.39 3.61 -19.37
N ASP A 193 18.09 4.69 -19.69
CA ASP A 193 19.49 4.61 -20.17
C ASP A 193 20.42 3.97 -19.13
N LYS A 194 20.23 4.31 -17.85
CA LYS A 194 21.00 3.74 -16.75
C LYS A 194 20.64 2.27 -16.52
N LEU A 195 19.37 1.90 -16.69
CA LEU A 195 18.93 0.50 -16.60
C LEU A 195 19.61 -0.34 -17.67
N VAL A 196 19.62 0.14 -18.92
CA VAL A 196 20.31 -0.51 -20.03
C VAL A 196 21.80 -0.64 -19.76
N ALA A 197 22.45 0.46 -19.37
CA ALA A 197 23.91 0.49 -19.14
C ALA A 197 24.37 -0.41 -17.99
N ASN A 198 23.49 -0.67 -17.01
CA ASN A 198 23.79 -1.50 -15.84
C ASN A 198 23.20 -2.91 -15.91
N GLY A 199 22.61 -3.31 -17.04
CA GLY A 199 22.19 -4.70 -17.29
C GLY A 199 20.86 -5.11 -16.58
N PHE A 200 19.95 -4.16 -16.32
CA PHE A 200 18.61 -4.45 -15.79
C PHE A 200 17.68 -4.94 -16.92
N GLY A 201 18.02 -6.10 -17.48
CA GLY A 201 17.35 -6.62 -18.68
C GLY A 201 15.88 -6.98 -18.47
N GLY A 202 15.46 -7.29 -17.25
CA GLY A 202 14.07 -7.56 -16.95
C GLY A 202 13.20 -6.31 -17.01
N LEU A 203 13.60 -5.23 -16.33
CA LEU A 203 12.91 -3.94 -16.35
C LEU A 203 12.88 -3.32 -17.75
N VAL A 204 14.00 -3.40 -18.46
CA VAL A 204 14.11 -2.91 -19.83
C VAL A 204 13.18 -3.68 -20.75
N ALA A 205 13.18 -5.01 -20.71
CA ALA A 205 12.35 -5.83 -21.60
C ALA A 205 10.85 -5.54 -21.43
N VAL A 206 10.38 -5.47 -20.18
CA VAL A 206 8.96 -5.21 -19.91
C VAL A 206 8.58 -3.76 -20.27
N GLY A 207 9.45 -2.79 -19.97
CA GLY A 207 9.14 -1.37 -20.10
C GLY A 207 9.44 -0.76 -21.47
N ASP A 208 10.12 -1.47 -22.41
CA ASP A 208 10.63 -0.87 -23.66
C ASP A 208 9.50 -0.33 -24.56
N ALA A 209 8.37 -1.04 -24.66
CA ALA A 209 7.25 -0.58 -25.47
C ALA A 209 6.69 0.76 -24.98
N ALA A 210 6.52 0.91 -23.66
CA ALA A 210 6.00 2.13 -23.06
C ALA A 210 7.05 3.27 -23.06
N ALA A 211 8.33 2.93 -22.96
CA ALA A 211 9.44 3.91 -23.00
C ALA A 211 9.45 4.71 -24.31
N ARG A 212 9.05 4.09 -25.43
CA ARG A 212 8.97 4.77 -26.74
C ARG A 212 7.92 5.89 -26.79
N ASP A 213 6.95 5.83 -25.87
CA ASP A 213 5.90 6.85 -25.68
C ASP A 213 6.18 7.75 -24.46
N GLY A 214 7.42 7.75 -23.95
CA GLY A 214 7.86 8.60 -22.84
C GLY A 214 7.49 8.06 -21.44
N ARG A 215 7.05 6.80 -21.32
CA ARG A 215 6.76 6.13 -20.05
C ARG A 215 7.87 5.16 -19.69
N GLU A 216 9.01 5.74 -19.36
CA GLU A 216 10.23 4.97 -19.13
C GLU A 216 10.18 4.13 -17.86
N PRO A 217 10.66 2.86 -17.90
CA PRO A 217 10.85 2.08 -16.70
C PRO A 217 11.88 2.72 -15.78
N ALA A 218 11.79 2.38 -14.50
CA ALA A 218 12.72 2.86 -13.48
C ALA A 218 12.95 1.80 -12.39
N LEU A 219 14.15 1.81 -11.81
CA LEU A 219 14.39 1.23 -10.51
C LEU A 219 14.60 2.36 -9.52
N VAL A 220 13.71 2.46 -8.52
CA VAL A 220 13.87 3.40 -7.41
C VAL A 220 14.51 2.69 -6.25
N HIS A 221 15.51 3.31 -5.66
CA HIS A 221 16.14 2.88 -4.42
C HIS A 221 16.07 3.99 -3.37
N VAL A 222 15.43 3.68 -2.22
CA VAL A 222 15.43 4.56 -1.05
C VAL A 222 16.07 3.82 0.10
N LYS A 223 17.05 4.45 0.73
CA LYS A 223 17.80 3.88 1.86
C LYS A 223 17.52 4.68 3.13
N TYR A 224 17.23 3.99 4.22
CA TYR A 224 17.22 4.56 5.57
C TYR A 224 18.33 3.95 6.40
N ARG A 225 19.08 4.80 7.09
CA ARG A 225 20.11 4.40 8.04
C ARG A 225 19.70 4.83 9.46
N PRO A 226 19.72 3.93 10.44
CA PRO A 226 19.39 4.29 11.81
C PRO A 226 20.47 5.20 12.40
N THR A 227 20.02 6.21 13.17
CA THR A 227 20.91 7.20 13.80
C THR A 227 21.83 6.53 14.81
N GLY A 228 23.13 6.84 14.72
CA GLY A 228 24.14 6.32 15.66
C GLY A 228 24.62 4.89 15.37
N ALA A 229 24.13 4.23 14.35
CA ALA A 229 24.58 2.91 13.96
C ALA A 229 25.99 2.98 13.32
N ALA A 230 26.90 2.15 13.81
CA ALA A 230 28.20 1.98 13.16
C ALA A 230 28.03 1.25 11.81
N PRO A 231 28.84 1.58 10.78
CA PRO A 231 28.80 0.84 9.51
C PRO A 231 28.95 -0.66 9.73
N GLY A 232 28.04 -1.46 9.15
CA GLY A 232 28.05 -2.93 9.26
C GLY A 232 27.54 -3.51 10.59
N SER A 233 27.05 -2.67 11.53
CA SER A 233 26.54 -3.14 12.82
C SER A 233 25.05 -3.48 12.84
N VAL A 234 24.33 -3.17 11.78
CA VAL A 234 22.88 -3.38 11.67
C VAL A 234 22.55 -4.31 10.53
N ARG A 235 21.50 -5.10 10.72
CA ARG A 235 20.94 -5.97 9.69
C ARG A 235 20.34 -5.12 8.57
N LYS A 236 20.59 -5.49 7.30
CA LYS A 236 20.05 -4.82 6.13
C LYS A 236 18.82 -5.56 5.63
N VAL A 237 17.71 -4.86 5.55
CA VAL A 237 16.44 -5.43 5.08
C VAL A 237 15.96 -4.67 3.85
N ALA A 238 15.68 -5.39 2.76
CA ALA A 238 15.11 -4.81 1.55
C ALA A 238 13.62 -5.13 1.43
N LEU A 239 12.83 -4.10 1.11
CA LEU A 239 11.46 -4.21 0.66
C LEU A 239 11.44 -3.99 -0.86
N VAL A 240 11.17 -5.04 -1.63
CA VAL A 240 11.14 -4.99 -3.09
C VAL A 240 9.69 -4.97 -3.56
N GLY A 241 9.28 -3.96 -4.31
CA GLY A 241 7.89 -3.79 -4.74
C GLY A 241 7.71 -3.91 -6.26
N LYS A 242 6.77 -4.76 -6.72
CA LYS A 242 6.31 -4.76 -8.09
C LYS A 242 5.54 -3.47 -8.38
N GLY A 243 6.01 -2.68 -9.34
CA GLY A 243 5.46 -1.38 -9.72
C GLY A 243 5.02 -1.33 -11.19
N VAL A 244 4.25 -2.31 -11.66
CA VAL A 244 3.68 -2.27 -13.02
C VAL A 244 2.49 -1.32 -13.00
N THR A 245 2.70 -0.10 -13.55
CA THR A 245 1.71 0.99 -13.44
C THR A 245 0.44 0.72 -14.21
N PHE A 246 0.54 -0.01 -15.31
CA PHE A 246 -0.58 -0.61 -16.01
C PHE A 246 -0.12 -1.87 -16.76
N ASP A 247 -0.92 -2.93 -16.68
CA ASP A 247 -0.61 -4.20 -17.32
C ASP A 247 -1.63 -4.55 -18.41
N THR A 248 -1.19 -4.50 -19.67
CA THR A 248 -2.01 -4.92 -20.81
C THR A 248 -1.91 -6.41 -21.11
N GLY A 249 -0.93 -7.12 -20.49
CA GLY A 249 -0.48 -8.46 -20.87
C GLY A 249 0.62 -8.46 -21.93
N GLY A 250 1.02 -7.29 -22.44
CA GLY A 250 1.96 -7.20 -23.56
C GLY A 250 1.37 -7.77 -24.86
N LEU A 251 2.16 -8.48 -25.66
CA LEU A 251 1.69 -9.10 -26.90
C LEU A 251 0.72 -10.26 -26.66
N GLN A 252 0.76 -10.90 -25.50
CA GLN A 252 -0.29 -11.82 -25.06
C GLN A 252 -1.38 -11.04 -24.31
N ILE A 253 -2.00 -10.12 -25.05
CA ILE A 253 -2.96 -9.16 -24.54
C ILE A 253 -4.07 -9.82 -23.73
N LYS A 254 -4.40 -9.23 -22.58
CA LYS A 254 -5.47 -9.73 -21.72
C LYS A 254 -6.81 -9.80 -22.44
N GLY A 255 -7.55 -10.88 -22.23
CA GLY A 255 -8.87 -11.06 -22.79
C GLY A 255 -9.88 -10.00 -22.35
N LYS A 256 -11.05 -9.97 -23.01
CA LYS A 256 -12.15 -9.06 -22.71
C LYS A 256 -12.53 -9.15 -21.22
N GLY A 257 -12.48 -8.04 -20.53
CA GLY A 257 -12.77 -7.95 -19.09
C GLY A 257 -11.58 -8.22 -18.15
N GLY A 258 -10.44 -8.73 -18.65
CA GLY A 258 -9.25 -8.98 -17.84
C GLY A 258 -8.37 -7.74 -17.63
N MET A 259 -8.47 -6.74 -18.52
CA MET A 259 -7.65 -5.53 -18.44
C MET A 259 -8.22 -4.44 -17.51
N PRO A 260 -9.54 -4.21 -17.37
CA PRO A 260 -10.08 -3.26 -16.40
C PRO A 260 -9.67 -3.63 -14.98
N GLY A 261 -9.10 -2.66 -14.26
CA GLY A 261 -8.55 -2.88 -12.92
C GLY A 261 -7.03 -3.06 -12.89
N MET A 262 -6.36 -3.25 -14.03
CA MET A 262 -4.90 -3.45 -14.10
C MET A 262 -4.08 -2.20 -13.69
N LYS A 263 -4.71 -1.07 -13.41
CA LYS A 263 -4.08 0.03 -12.67
C LYS A 263 -3.61 -0.38 -11.26
N THR A 264 -4.16 -1.48 -10.72
CA THR A 264 -3.81 -1.99 -9.39
C THR A 264 -2.52 -2.83 -9.39
N ASP A 265 -1.92 -3.05 -10.55
CA ASP A 265 -0.77 -3.95 -10.70
C ASP A 265 0.55 -3.34 -10.18
N LEU A 266 0.49 -2.12 -9.67
CA LEU A 266 1.53 -1.47 -8.88
C LEU A 266 1.33 -1.64 -7.36
N GLY A 267 0.39 -2.48 -6.95
CA GLY A 267 0.03 -2.66 -5.54
C GLY A 267 1.20 -3.09 -4.65
N GLY A 268 2.14 -3.86 -5.19
CA GLY A 268 3.37 -4.24 -4.51
C GLY A 268 4.24 -3.03 -4.19
N ALA A 269 4.51 -2.16 -5.17
CA ALA A 269 5.26 -0.92 -4.98
C ALA A 269 4.55 0.04 -4.02
N ALA A 270 3.23 0.19 -4.15
CA ALA A 270 2.45 1.05 -3.26
C ALA A 270 2.51 0.57 -1.80
N ALA A 271 2.41 -0.75 -1.58
CA ALA A 271 2.46 -1.34 -0.25
C ALA A 271 3.86 -1.21 0.37
N THR A 272 4.93 -1.53 -0.37
CA THR A 272 6.30 -1.44 0.13
C THR A 272 6.74 0.00 0.37
N LEU A 273 6.36 0.95 -0.50
CA LEU A 273 6.60 2.40 -0.29
C LEU A 273 5.93 2.89 0.99
N ALA A 274 4.68 2.50 1.19
CA ALA A 274 3.92 2.89 2.37
C ALA A 274 4.46 2.24 3.65
N ALA A 275 4.84 0.96 3.60
CA ALA A 275 5.46 0.25 4.70
C ALA A 275 6.83 0.86 5.07
N PHE A 276 7.67 1.16 4.08
CA PHE A 276 8.95 1.84 4.29
C PHE A 276 8.75 3.17 5.03
N LYS A 277 7.79 4.01 4.57
CA LYS A 277 7.47 5.27 5.23
C LYS A 277 7.07 5.07 6.70
N ALA A 278 6.16 4.15 6.98
CA ALA A 278 5.70 3.88 8.34
C ALA A 278 6.81 3.37 9.25
N LEU A 279 7.65 2.46 8.73
CA LEU A 279 8.79 1.90 9.47
C LEU A 279 9.80 2.98 9.82
N VAL A 280 10.20 3.82 8.87
CA VAL A 280 11.15 4.92 9.12
C VAL A 280 10.58 5.93 10.12
N GLN A 281 9.29 6.22 10.07
CA GLN A 281 8.63 7.09 11.06
C GLN A 281 8.61 6.51 12.48
N CYS A 282 8.74 5.19 12.61
CA CYS A 282 8.94 4.52 13.91
C CYS A 282 10.41 4.48 14.33
N ALA A 283 11.34 5.03 13.54
CA ALA A 283 12.76 5.16 13.80
C ALA A 283 13.44 3.87 14.32
N PRO A 284 13.40 2.75 13.60
CA PRO A 284 14.02 1.51 14.06
C PRO A 284 15.53 1.68 14.17
N SER A 285 16.10 1.33 15.34
CA SER A 285 17.51 1.51 15.63
C SER A 285 18.40 0.31 15.24
N HIS A 286 17.79 -0.80 14.89
CA HIS A 286 18.48 -2.09 14.71
C HIS A 286 18.53 -2.60 13.27
N VAL A 287 17.94 -1.87 12.32
CA VAL A 287 17.91 -2.24 10.90
C VAL A 287 18.22 -1.05 9.99
N GLU A 288 19.01 -1.30 8.96
CA GLU A 288 19.12 -0.44 7.79
C GLU A 288 18.05 -0.90 6.77
N LEU A 289 17.16 0.00 6.36
CA LEU A 289 16.08 -0.34 5.46
C LEU A 289 16.38 0.12 4.04
N HIS A 290 16.12 -0.75 3.09
CA HIS A 290 16.17 -0.46 1.67
C HIS A 290 14.80 -0.68 1.05
N LEU A 291 14.29 0.32 0.33
CA LEU A 291 13.13 0.19 -0.54
C LEU A 291 13.61 0.11 -1.98
N VAL A 292 13.19 -0.91 -2.70
CA VAL A 292 13.48 -1.09 -4.12
C VAL A 292 12.16 -1.21 -4.88
N LEU A 293 11.86 -0.25 -5.77
CA LEU A 293 10.66 -0.30 -6.59
C LEU A 293 11.03 -0.64 -8.03
N CYS A 294 10.46 -1.73 -8.54
CA CYS A 294 10.62 -2.20 -9.91
C CYS A 294 9.48 -1.63 -10.75
N ILE A 295 9.71 -0.49 -11.38
CA ILE A 295 8.67 0.30 -12.05
C ILE A 295 8.74 0.09 -13.56
N ALA A 296 7.61 -0.28 -14.17
CA ALA A 296 7.45 -0.40 -15.62
C ALA A 296 5.97 -0.26 -15.99
N GLU A 297 5.68 -0.07 -17.27
CA GLU A 297 4.35 -0.28 -17.84
C GLU A 297 4.43 -1.40 -18.87
N ASN A 298 3.62 -2.44 -18.73
CA ASN A 298 3.55 -3.53 -19.72
C ASN A 298 2.60 -3.14 -20.85
N ALA A 299 3.15 -2.58 -21.92
CA ALA A 299 2.39 -2.01 -23.01
C ALA A 299 2.52 -2.85 -24.29
N VAL A 300 1.53 -2.73 -25.17
CA VAL A 300 1.58 -3.23 -26.55
C VAL A 300 2.27 -2.20 -27.44
N GLY A 301 3.27 -2.63 -28.19
CA GLY A 301 3.99 -1.74 -29.10
C GLY A 301 4.98 -2.50 -29.98
N PRO A 302 5.59 -1.83 -30.97
CA PRO A 302 6.55 -2.46 -31.89
C PRO A 302 7.80 -3.01 -31.17
N SER A 303 8.18 -2.43 -30.05
CA SER A 303 9.33 -2.84 -29.23
C SER A 303 8.94 -3.69 -28.02
N ALA A 304 7.68 -4.15 -27.92
CA ALA A 304 7.27 -5.04 -26.85
C ALA A 304 8.02 -6.38 -26.94
N PHE A 305 8.43 -6.90 -25.77
CA PHE A 305 9.03 -8.22 -25.70
C PHE A 305 8.03 -9.31 -26.10
N ARG A 306 8.52 -10.44 -26.55
CA ARG A 306 7.73 -11.48 -27.20
C ARG A 306 7.93 -12.84 -26.53
N PRO A 307 6.96 -13.75 -26.65
CA PRO A 307 7.26 -15.16 -26.44
C PRO A 307 8.44 -15.59 -27.29
N ASP A 308 9.25 -16.49 -26.77
CA ASP A 308 10.50 -17.01 -27.34
C ASP A 308 11.69 -16.01 -27.29
N ASP A 309 11.51 -14.77 -26.85
CA ASP A 309 12.64 -13.90 -26.54
C ASP A 309 13.43 -14.48 -25.34
N VAL A 310 14.75 -14.38 -25.41
CA VAL A 310 15.64 -14.73 -24.29
C VAL A 310 16.24 -13.44 -23.74
N ILE A 311 15.89 -13.11 -22.52
CA ILE A 311 16.36 -11.92 -21.82
C ILE A 311 17.40 -12.28 -20.75
N THR A 312 18.21 -11.31 -20.37
CA THR A 312 19.20 -11.47 -19.29
C THR A 312 18.96 -10.42 -18.21
N PRO A 313 18.23 -10.75 -17.12
CA PRO A 313 18.11 -9.89 -15.96
C PRO A 313 19.46 -9.59 -15.28
N LEU A 314 19.46 -8.65 -14.33
CA LEU A 314 20.65 -8.17 -13.58
C LEU A 314 21.49 -9.32 -12.96
N SER A 315 20.87 -10.42 -12.62
CA SER A 315 21.57 -11.60 -12.08
C SER A 315 22.53 -12.28 -13.08
N GLY A 316 22.46 -11.92 -14.37
CA GLY A 316 23.21 -12.56 -15.45
C GLY A 316 22.65 -13.91 -15.93
N ARG A 317 21.58 -14.42 -15.30
CA ARG A 317 20.90 -15.63 -15.76
C ARG A 317 19.99 -15.30 -16.94
N THR A 318 19.96 -16.21 -17.92
CA THR A 318 19.05 -16.07 -19.07
C THR A 318 17.66 -16.62 -18.73
N VAL A 319 16.63 -15.94 -19.21
CA VAL A 319 15.22 -16.31 -19.05
C VAL A 319 14.56 -16.30 -20.43
N GLU A 320 14.02 -17.44 -20.85
CA GLU A 320 13.18 -17.55 -22.02
C GLU A 320 11.75 -17.12 -21.67
N ILE A 321 11.19 -16.21 -22.43
CA ILE A 321 9.84 -15.68 -22.24
C ILE A 321 8.84 -16.63 -22.91
N ASN A 322 7.95 -17.21 -22.14
CA ASN A 322 6.84 -18.00 -22.66
C ASN A 322 5.48 -17.29 -22.49
N ASN A 323 5.42 -16.28 -21.66
CA ASN A 323 4.21 -15.50 -21.42
C ASN A 323 4.55 -14.04 -21.07
N THR A 324 4.15 -13.10 -21.95
CA THR A 324 4.35 -11.67 -21.73
C THR A 324 3.40 -11.07 -20.68
N ASP A 325 2.34 -11.79 -20.26
CA ASP A 325 1.46 -11.46 -19.14
C ASP A 325 2.00 -12.02 -17.79
N ALA A 326 3.25 -12.46 -17.77
CA ALA A 326 4.00 -12.84 -16.58
C ALA A 326 5.15 -11.87 -16.28
N GLU A 327 4.99 -10.61 -16.61
CA GLU A 327 5.95 -9.50 -16.54
C GLU A 327 6.39 -9.20 -15.10
N GLY A 328 5.51 -9.41 -14.12
CA GLY A 328 5.77 -9.07 -12.73
C GLY A 328 6.99 -9.78 -12.17
N ARG A 329 7.14 -11.08 -12.41
CA ARG A 329 8.30 -11.86 -11.98
C ARG A 329 9.58 -11.45 -12.71
N ILE A 330 9.45 -10.91 -13.91
CA ILE A 330 10.57 -10.46 -14.73
C ILE A 330 11.15 -9.16 -14.17
N VAL A 331 10.31 -8.16 -13.86
CA VAL A 331 10.78 -6.92 -13.24
C VAL A 331 11.29 -7.14 -11.81
N LEU A 332 10.67 -8.05 -11.05
CA LEU A 332 11.13 -8.41 -9.70
C LEU A 332 12.48 -9.14 -9.71
N ALA A 333 12.80 -9.91 -10.75
CA ALA A 333 14.10 -10.59 -10.86
C ALA A 333 15.25 -9.57 -10.79
N ASP A 334 15.12 -8.41 -11.43
CA ASP A 334 16.11 -7.33 -11.35
C ASP A 334 16.17 -6.72 -9.94
N GLY A 335 15.01 -6.43 -9.34
CA GLY A 335 14.94 -5.82 -8.01
C GLY A 335 15.51 -6.70 -6.91
N VAL A 336 15.18 -8.00 -6.93
CA VAL A 336 15.71 -8.98 -5.97
C VAL A 336 17.21 -9.17 -6.16
N ALA A 337 17.68 -9.29 -7.41
CA ALA A 337 19.12 -9.38 -7.70
C ALA A 337 19.88 -8.12 -7.27
N TYR A 338 19.28 -6.94 -7.43
CA TYR A 338 19.84 -5.67 -6.96
C TYR A 338 19.93 -5.63 -5.43
N ALA A 339 18.85 -6.00 -4.74
CA ALA A 339 18.79 -6.01 -3.28
C ALA A 339 19.79 -7.00 -2.67
N SER A 340 19.84 -8.23 -3.17
CA SER A 340 20.70 -9.28 -2.64
C SER A 340 22.16 -9.13 -3.09
N GLY A 341 22.40 -8.89 -4.39
CA GLY A 341 23.75 -8.90 -4.97
C GLY A 341 24.45 -7.54 -4.86
N THR A 342 23.77 -6.43 -5.20
CA THR A 342 24.40 -5.10 -5.24
C THR A 342 24.37 -4.41 -3.88
N LEU A 343 23.21 -4.44 -3.18
CA LEU A 343 23.08 -3.80 -1.88
C LEU A 343 23.59 -4.71 -0.74
N GLY A 344 23.67 -6.01 -0.96
CA GLY A 344 24.08 -7.00 0.04
C GLY A 344 23.13 -7.00 1.24
N CYS A 345 21.82 -7.02 0.98
CA CYS A 345 20.83 -7.12 2.03
C CYS A 345 20.78 -8.53 2.61
N ASP A 346 20.64 -8.61 3.93
CA ASP A 346 20.57 -9.89 4.67
C ASP A 346 19.20 -10.54 4.48
N ASP A 347 18.15 -9.72 4.39
CA ASP A 347 16.78 -10.15 4.11
C ASP A 347 16.21 -9.37 2.92
N VAL A 348 15.49 -10.08 2.07
CA VAL A 348 14.77 -9.51 0.94
C VAL A 348 13.31 -9.95 1.01
N ILE A 349 12.41 -8.99 1.14
CA ILE A 349 10.97 -9.21 1.17
C ILE A 349 10.39 -8.59 -0.09
N ASP A 350 9.92 -9.41 -1.03
CA ASP A 350 9.22 -8.89 -2.20
C ASP A 350 7.70 -8.93 -2.04
N VAL A 351 7.03 -7.94 -2.61
CA VAL A 351 5.58 -7.79 -2.58
C VAL A 351 5.06 -7.52 -3.98
N ALA A 352 4.10 -8.31 -4.42
CA ALA A 352 3.57 -8.22 -5.77
C ALA A 352 2.10 -8.61 -5.88
N THR A 353 1.38 -7.94 -6.75
CA THR A 353 0.13 -8.38 -7.35
C THR A 353 0.45 -9.31 -8.53
N LEU A 354 0.89 -10.55 -8.21
CA LEU A 354 1.68 -11.34 -9.15
C LEU A 354 0.85 -12.17 -10.11
N THR A 355 -0.27 -12.75 -9.64
CA THR A 355 -1.07 -13.68 -10.46
C THR A 355 -2.48 -13.89 -9.91
N GLY A 356 -3.45 -14.06 -10.81
CA GLY A 356 -4.81 -14.46 -10.46
C GLY A 356 -4.90 -15.84 -9.81
N ALA A 357 -3.89 -16.70 -9.99
CA ALA A 357 -3.80 -18.01 -9.34
C ALA A 357 -3.85 -17.92 -7.80
N GLN A 358 -3.37 -16.82 -7.21
CA GLN A 358 -3.47 -16.54 -5.79
C GLN A 358 -4.92 -16.62 -5.28
N MET A 359 -5.88 -16.07 -6.03
CA MET A 359 -7.30 -16.10 -5.65
C MET A 359 -7.88 -17.52 -5.71
N VAL A 360 -7.33 -18.36 -6.57
CA VAL A 360 -7.73 -19.78 -6.66
C VAL A 360 -7.12 -20.58 -5.49
N ALA A 361 -5.87 -20.28 -5.15
CA ALA A 361 -5.13 -21.02 -4.13
C ALA A 361 -5.63 -20.72 -2.69
N THR A 362 -5.82 -19.45 -2.33
CA THR A 362 -6.14 -19.04 -0.95
C THR A 362 -7.41 -18.19 -0.83
N GLY A 363 -8.11 -17.95 -1.94
CA GLY A 363 -9.32 -17.12 -1.98
C GLY A 363 -9.00 -15.61 -1.95
N ARG A 364 -10.05 -14.80 -1.81
CA ARG A 364 -9.97 -13.34 -1.93
C ARG A 364 -9.60 -12.61 -0.63
N HIS A 365 -9.52 -13.34 0.48
CA HIS A 365 -9.37 -12.75 1.80
C HIS A 365 -7.95 -12.86 2.35
N PHE A 366 -7.08 -13.63 1.71
CA PHE A 366 -5.74 -13.91 2.19
C PHE A 366 -4.68 -13.61 1.12
N ALA A 367 -3.61 -12.98 1.53
CA ALA A 367 -2.39 -12.92 0.74
C ALA A 367 -1.61 -14.23 0.89
N GLY A 368 -0.93 -14.67 -0.18
CA GLY A 368 0.03 -15.76 -0.10
C GLY A 368 1.35 -15.25 0.42
N ILE A 369 1.93 -15.97 1.36
CA ILE A 369 3.29 -15.74 1.86
C ILE A 369 4.09 -17.01 1.59
N LEU A 370 5.26 -16.84 0.99
CA LEU A 370 6.24 -17.89 0.79
C LEU A 370 7.54 -17.44 1.45
N SER A 371 8.23 -18.34 2.12
CA SER A 371 9.52 -18.08 2.77
C SER A 371 10.42 -19.27 2.53
N ASP A 372 11.71 -19.05 2.55
CA ASP A 372 12.76 -20.08 2.55
C ASP A 372 13.21 -20.45 3.97
N ASP A 373 12.65 -19.81 4.98
CA ASP A 373 12.81 -20.11 6.41
C ASP A 373 11.67 -20.99 6.95
#